data_a7ec9c1a1b5f3fcd202f91f018782ad4
#
_entry.id   a7ec9c1a1b5f3fcd202f91f018782ad4
#
_cell.length_a   1.000
_cell.length_b   1.000
_cell.length_c   1.000
_cell.angle_alpha   90.00
_cell.angle_beta   90.00
_cell.angle_gamma   90.00
#
_symmetry.space_group_name_H-M   'P 1'
#
loop_
_entity.id
_entity.type
_entity.pdbx_description
1 polymer ?
#
loop_
_entity_poly.entity_id
_entity_poly.type
_entity_poly.pdbx_seq_one_letter_code
_entity_poly.pdbx_strand_id
1 'polypeptide(L)'
;MERVKLPTLKGFNFKFDRDMIMPLSEEIEEFIIATPSLKRVKFTTQIPKDIQSNNIIEGIDDDIEAIRRIIGRKLIIDTNDNQDGKQKKVLNLYNAYRFILEKKDIDKETLRELYRLISDGLIDPRDQAKMGEYYRRDEVCISNLTYFDERITGVPYRIVDKYVDYLLEYIKTAKAENYTDSFIISQIVHFYLIFIHPYFDCNGRTSRTVAM
;
A
#
# COMPACT_ATOMS: atom_id res chain seq x y z
N MET A 1 -8.35 -26.82 -2.29
CA MET A 1 -8.58 -25.40 -2.57
C MET A 1 -8.84 -24.68 -1.25
N GLU A 2 -7.87 -23.98 -0.73
CA GLU A 2 -8.07 -23.17 0.47
C GLU A 2 -8.82 -21.90 0.11
N ARG A 3 -10.02 -21.76 0.62
CA ARG A 3 -10.76 -20.50 0.53
C ARG A 3 -10.13 -19.51 1.51
N VAL A 4 -9.70 -18.38 1.01
CA VAL A 4 -9.25 -17.28 1.88
C VAL A 4 -10.45 -16.84 2.76
N LYS A 5 -10.39 -17.18 4.03
CA LYS A 5 -11.39 -16.74 5.03
C LYS A 5 -10.92 -15.43 5.67
N LEU A 6 -10.96 -14.36 4.90
CA LEU A 6 -10.91 -13.04 5.54
C LEU A 6 -12.30 -12.67 6.04
N PRO A 7 -12.42 -11.98 7.20
CA PRO A 7 -13.71 -11.59 7.71
C PRO A 7 -14.46 -10.73 6.71
N THR A 8 -15.72 -11.05 6.48
CA THR A 8 -16.57 -10.27 5.60
C THR A 8 -16.74 -8.87 6.18
N LEU A 9 -16.29 -7.87 5.44
CA LEU A 9 -16.54 -6.47 5.79
C LEU A 9 -18.02 -6.17 5.58
N LYS A 10 -18.66 -5.45 6.52
CA LYS A 10 -20.09 -5.13 6.47
C LYS A 10 -20.41 -4.44 5.14
N GLY A 11 -21.33 -5.01 4.37
CA GLY A 11 -21.73 -4.51 3.06
C GLY A 11 -20.89 -5.03 1.88
N PHE A 12 -19.86 -5.84 2.14
CA PHE A 12 -19.00 -6.38 1.10
C PHE A 12 -18.75 -7.86 1.33
N ASN A 13 -19.32 -8.69 0.46
CA ASN A 13 -19.04 -10.12 0.42
C ASN A 13 -17.89 -10.38 -0.55
N PHE A 14 -16.67 -10.14 -0.12
CA PHE A 14 -15.52 -10.54 -0.90
C PHE A 14 -15.34 -12.05 -0.80
N LYS A 15 -15.72 -12.74 -1.85
CA LYS A 15 -15.41 -14.17 -2.03
C LYS A 15 -14.31 -14.24 -3.07
N PHE A 16 -13.13 -14.56 -2.62
CA PHE A 16 -12.05 -14.94 -3.53
C PHE A 16 -12.32 -16.37 -3.98
N ASP A 17 -12.65 -16.54 -5.25
CA ASP A 17 -12.72 -17.84 -5.89
C ASP A 17 -11.53 -17.98 -6.84
N ARG A 18 -10.63 -18.91 -6.50
CA ARG A 18 -9.44 -19.17 -7.31
C ARG A 18 -9.81 -19.56 -8.75
N ASP A 19 -10.92 -20.25 -8.93
CA ASP A 19 -11.38 -20.70 -10.25
C ASP A 19 -11.84 -19.53 -11.13
N MET A 20 -12.30 -18.43 -10.54
CA MET A 20 -12.64 -17.20 -11.28
C MET A 20 -11.40 -16.43 -11.76
N ILE A 21 -10.25 -16.67 -11.14
CA ILE A 21 -8.99 -15.96 -11.43
C ILE A 21 -8.05 -16.83 -12.28
N MET A 22 -8.32 -18.12 -12.40
CA MET A 22 -7.47 -19.02 -13.20
C MET A 22 -7.17 -18.52 -14.62
N PRO A 23 -8.12 -18.01 -15.41
CA PRO A 23 -7.81 -17.47 -16.73
C PRO A 23 -6.84 -16.29 -16.67
N LEU A 24 -7.03 -15.38 -15.71
CA LEU A 24 -6.13 -14.24 -15.48
C LEU A 24 -4.76 -14.70 -14.96
N SER A 25 -4.71 -15.82 -14.21
CA SER A 25 -3.48 -16.42 -13.72
C SER A 25 -2.63 -16.97 -14.86
N GLU A 26 -3.24 -17.63 -15.85
CA GLU A 26 -2.55 -18.14 -17.03
C GLU A 26 -1.92 -17.00 -17.84
N GLU A 27 -2.67 -15.94 -18.10
CA GLU A 27 -2.15 -14.75 -18.79
C GLU A 27 -0.98 -14.09 -18.04
N ILE A 28 -1.06 -14.01 -16.71
CA ILE A 28 0.01 -13.46 -15.85
C ILE A 28 1.24 -14.37 -15.90
N GLU A 29 1.08 -15.69 -15.83
CA GLU A 29 2.17 -16.64 -15.93
C GLU A 29 2.86 -16.57 -17.30
N GLU A 30 2.09 -16.52 -18.38
CA GLU A 30 2.62 -16.33 -19.73
C GLU A 30 3.40 -15.02 -19.85
N PHE A 31 2.88 -13.92 -19.31
CA PHE A 31 3.56 -12.64 -19.29
C PHE A 31 4.89 -12.71 -18.51
N ILE A 32 4.90 -13.33 -17.34
CA ILE A 32 6.10 -13.50 -16.52
C ILE A 32 7.14 -14.37 -17.23
N ILE A 33 6.71 -15.44 -17.89
CA ILE A 33 7.58 -16.35 -18.67
C ILE A 33 8.16 -15.60 -19.87
N ALA A 34 7.33 -14.85 -20.59
CA ALA A 34 7.74 -14.06 -21.75
C ALA A 34 8.66 -12.88 -21.40
N THR A 35 8.72 -12.48 -20.12
CA THR A 35 9.52 -11.34 -19.67
C THR A 35 10.57 -11.75 -18.62
N PRO A 36 11.61 -12.53 -19.02
CA PRO A 36 12.65 -13.02 -18.08
C PRO A 36 13.40 -11.91 -17.35
N SER A 37 13.37 -10.68 -17.89
CA SER A 37 13.97 -9.50 -17.28
C SER A 37 13.30 -9.10 -15.97
N LEU A 38 12.05 -9.47 -15.72
CA LEU A 38 11.37 -9.23 -14.45
C LEU A 38 12.09 -9.91 -13.28
N LYS A 39 12.72 -11.07 -13.51
CA LYS A 39 13.53 -11.78 -12.50
C LYS A 39 14.84 -11.06 -12.14
N ARG A 40 15.22 -10.02 -12.87
CA ARG A 40 16.49 -9.28 -12.73
C ARG A 40 16.29 -7.79 -12.53
N VAL A 41 15.07 -7.35 -12.28
CA VAL A 41 14.80 -5.91 -12.04
C VAL A 41 15.58 -5.49 -10.80
N LYS A 42 16.57 -4.63 -11.01
CA LYS A 42 17.24 -3.97 -9.89
C LYS A 42 16.26 -2.97 -9.32
N PHE A 43 15.81 -3.20 -8.13
CA PHE A 43 14.87 -2.34 -7.40
C PHE A 43 15.25 -0.86 -7.48
N THR A 44 16.54 -0.55 -7.42
CA THR A 44 17.05 0.83 -7.51
C THR A 44 16.67 1.55 -8.80
N THR A 45 16.48 0.84 -9.91
CA THR A 45 16.08 1.44 -11.19
C THR A 45 14.57 1.52 -11.34
N GLN A 46 13.83 0.70 -10.62
CA GLN A 46 12.37 0.64 -10.70
C GLN A 46 11.70 1.63 -9.73
N ILE A 47 12.27 1.85 -8.55
CA ILE A 47 11.70 2.74 -7.52
C ILE A 47 11.20 4.10 -8.06
N PRO A 48 11.94 4.85 -8.91
CA PRO A 48 11.42 6.11 -9.43
C PRO A 48 10.12 5.96 -10.23
N LYS A 49 9.97 4.88 -11.00
CA LYS A 49 8.76 4.57 -11.77
C LYS A 49 7.59 4.21 -10.86
N ASP A 50 7.85 3.42 -9.83
CA ASP A 50 6.83 3.03 -8.86
C ASP A 50 6.34 4.23 -8.05
N ILE A 51 7.24 5.16 -7.68
CA ILE A 51 6.86 6.43 -7.06
C ILE A 51 6.02 7.27 -8.02
N GLN A 52 6.41 7.39 -9.29
CA GLN A 52 5.64 8.11 -10.29
C GLN A 52 4.23 7.52 -10.43
N SER A 53 4.12 6.22 -10.62
CA SER A 53 2.84 5.53 -10.73
C SER A 53 1.97 5.73 -9.49
N ASN A 54 2.57 5.66 -8.32
CA ASN A 54 1.89 5.87 -7.05
C ASN A 54 1.35 7.31 -6.93
N ASN A 55 2.14 8.30 -7.35
CA ASN A 55 1.74 9.70 -7.34
C ASN A 55 0.64 10.00 -8.37
N ILE A 56 0.70 9.42 -9.57
CA ILE A 56 -0.35 9.55 -10.59
C ILE A 56 -1.70 9.03 -10.07
N ILE A 57 -1.71 7.90 -9.37
CA ILE A 57 -2.94 7.36 -8.76
C ILE A 57 -3.53 8.34 -7.73
N GLU A 58 -2.69 9.07 -7.02
CA GLU A 58 -3.09 10.12 -6.05
C GLU A 58 -3.40 11.47 -6.74
N GLY A 59 -3.45 11.52 -8.07
CA GLY A 59 -3.73 12.76 -8.82
C GLY A 59 -2.55 13.72 -8.90
N ILE A 60 -1.33 13.26 -8.65
CA ILE A 60 -0.12 14.06 -8.71
C ILE A 60 0.66 13.67 -9.97
N ASP A 61 0.72 14.59 -10.93
CA ASP A 61 1.50 14.41 -12.15
C ASP A 61 2.93 14.89 -11.92
N ASP A 62 3.83 13.94 -11.69
CA ASP A 62 5.26 14.20 -11.48
C ASP A 62 6.09 13.67 -12.66
N ASP A 63 7.00 14.50 -13.14
CA ASP A 63 7.99 14.09 -14.13
C ASP A 63 9.00 13.10 -13.54
N ILE A 64 9.25 11.99 -14.24
CA ILE A 64 10.17 10.93 -13.82
C ILE A 64 11.60 11.45 -13.58
N GLU A 65 12.05 12.41 -14.38
CA GLU A 65 13.38 12.99 -14.22
C GLU A 65 13.47 13.91 -13.00
N ALA A 66 12.35 14.57 -12.64
CA ALA A 66 12.26 15.31 -11.38
C ALA A 66 12.37 14.38 -10.18
N ILE A 67 11.66 13.25 -10.21
CA ILE A 67 11.74 12.22 -9.17
C ILE A 67 13.16 11.68 -9.02
N ARG A 68 13.83 11.35 -10.13
CA ARG A 68 15.23 10.89 -10.14
C ARG A 68 16.18 11.92 -9.55
N ARG A 69 16.00 13.20 -9.87
CA ARG A 69 16.81 14.28 -9.30
C ARG A 69 16.61 14.45 -7.79
N ILE A 70 15.37 14.35 -7.31
CA ILE A 70 15.06 14.42 -5.88
C ILE A 70 15.74 13.27 -5.13
N ILE A 71 15.60 12.04 -5.61
CA ILE A 71 16.24 10.87 -5.02
C ILE A 71 17.76 10.98 -5.07
N GLY A 72 18.32 11.39 -6.20
CA GLY A 72 19.76 11.56 -6.37
C GLY A 72 20.36 12.63 -5.46
N ARG A 73 19.66 13.75 -5.25
CA ARG A 73 20.10 14.79 -4.29
C ARG A 73 20.15 14.27 -2.88
N LYS A 74 19.14 13.52 -2.42
CA LYS A 74 19.12 12.93 -1.08
C LYS A 74 20.30 11.99 -0.86
N LEU A 75 20.70 11.22 -1.87
CA LEU A 75 21.84 10.30 -1.77
C LEU A 75 23.19 11.03 -1.66
N ILE A 76 23.26 12.30 -2.07
CA ILE A 76 24.49 13.10 -2.07
C ILE A 76 24.53 14.08 -0.89
N ILE A 77 23.38 14.64 -0.53
CA ILE A 77 23.27 15.71 0.47
C ILE A 77 22.16 15.31 1.46
N ASP A 78 22.55 14.94 2.67
CA ASP A 78 21.63 14.64 3.77
C ASP A 78 21.09 15.97 4.36
N THR A 79 20.33 16.73 3.54
CA THR A 79 19.78 18.03 3.95
C THR A 79 18.31 17.91 4.32
N ASN A 80 18.03 18.25 5.56
CA ASN A 80 16.67 18.50 6.10
C ASN A 80 16.12 19.89 5.71
N ASP A 81 16.61 20.53 4.65
CA ASP A 81 16.18 21.85 4.26
C ASP A 81 14.77 21.84 3.63
N ASN A 82 13.98 22.85 3.94
CA ASN A 82 12.61 23.19 3.51
C ASN A 82 12.21 22.52 2.18
N GLN A 83 11.74 21.29 2.29
CA GLN A 83 11.31 20.52 1.12
C GLN A 83 9.90 20.98 0.75
N ASP A 84 9.71 21.34 -0.50
CA ASP A 84 8.39 21.49 -1.10
C ASP A 84 7.56 20.22 -0.86
N GLY A 85 6.26 20.36 -0.62
CA GLY A 85 5.35 19.24 -0.32
C GLY A 85 5.40 18.11 -1.34
N LYS A 86 5.73 18.41 -2.62
CA LYS A 86 5.95 17.38 -3.66
C LYS A 86 7.23 16.59 -3.43
N GLN A 87 8.32 17.27 -3.14
CA GLN A 87 9.61 16.63 -2.84
C GLN A 87 9.48 15.72 -1.61
N LYS A 88 8.77 16.17 -0.60
CA LYS A 88 8.52 15.40 0.62
C LYS A 88 7.77 14.10 0.32
N LYS A 89 6.73 14.13 -0.50
CA LYS A 89 5.97 12.93 -0.92
C LYS A 89 6.87 11.90 -1.63
N VAL A 90 7.72 12.36 -2.53
CA VAL A 90 8.69 11.50 -3.23
C VAL A 90 9.66 10.84 -2.26
N LEU A 91 10.25 11.63 -1.34
CA LEU A 91 11.22 11.12 -0.38
C LEU A 91 10.60 10.19 0.65
N ASN A 92 9.38 10.48 1.09
CA ASN A 92 8.64 9.61 1.99
C ASN A 92 8.42 8.23 1.35
N LEU A 93 7.94 8.18 0.11
CA LEU A 93 7.76 6.92 -0.62
C LEU A 93 9.09 6.21 -0.86
N TYR A 94 10.14 6.93 -1.23
CA TYR A 94 11.46 6.35 -1.41
C TYR A 94 11.98 5.68 -0.13
N ASN A 95 11.83 6.34 1.02
CA ASN A 95 12.23 5.78 2.32
C ASN A 95 11.36 4.57 2.70
N ALA A 96 10.05 4.67 2.46
CA ALA A 96 9.10 3.61 2.73
C ALA A 96 9.41 2.34 1.90
N TYR A 97 9.70 2.50 0.62
CA TYR A 97 10.08 1.37 -0.24
C TYR A 97 11.39 0.73 0.20
N ARG A 98 12.40 1.52 0.55
CA ARG A 98 13.64 0.97 1.10
C ARG A 98 13.40 0.21 2.39
N PHE A 99 12.60 0.78 3.28
CA PHE A 99 12.28 0.17 4.56
C PHE A 99 11.57 -1.18 4.40
N ILE A 100 10.51 -1.24 3.58
CA ILE A 100 9.72 -2.47 3.44
C ILE A 100 10.50 -3.60 2.77
N LEU A 101 11.38 -3.28 1.82
CA LEU A 101 12.21 -4.25 1.11
C LEU A 101 13.27 -4.93 1.98
N GLU A 102 13.62 -4.32 3.12
CA GLU A 102 14.54 -4.89 4.10
C GLU A 102 13.82 -5.79 5.12
N LYS A 103 12.47 -5.79 5.10
CA LYS A 103 11.67 -6.58 6.03
C LYS A 103 11.41 -7.99 5.48
N LYS A 104 11.51 -8.98 6.35
CA LYS A 104 11.13 -10.36 6.04
C LYS A 104 9.67 -10.64 6.35
N ASP A 105 9.18 -10.00 7.40
CA ASP A 105 7.82 -10.15 7.90
C ASP A 105 7.17 -8.78 8.07
N ILE A 106 5.87 -8.74 7.88
CA ILE A 106 5.05 -7.56 8.09
C ILE A 106 4.20 -7.79 9.33
N ASP A 107 4.60 -7.14 10.40
CA ASP A 107 3.86 -7.10 11.66
C ASP A 107 3.28 -5.70 11.90
N LYS A 108 2.63 -5.55 13.04
CA LYS A 108 1.98 -4.30 13.44
C LYS A 108 2.95 -3.12 13.56
N GLU A 109 4.14 -3.37 14.09
CA GLU A 109 5.18 -2.35 14.22
C GLU A 109 5.76 -1.96 12.86
N THR A 110 5.96 -2.93 11.99
CA THR A 110 6.40 -2.71 10.62
C THR A 110 5.38 -1.85 9.86
N LEU A 111 4.08 -2.17 9.99
CA LEU A 111 3.01 -1.39 9.36
C LEU A 111 2.93 0.04 9.91
N ARG A 112 3.08 0.21 11.21
CA ARG A 112 3.13 1.52 11.88
C ARG A 112 4.29 2.37 11.37
N GLU A 113 5.49 1.81 11.35
CA GLU A 113 6.68 2.53 10.89
C GLU A 113 6.60 2.86 9.41
N LEU A 114 6.09 1.95 8.59
CA LEU A 114 5.83 2.19 7.18
C LEU A 114 4.88 3.38 6.98
N TYR A 115 3.76 3.39 7.69
CA TYR A 115 2.82 4.50 7.66
C TYR A 115 3.48 5.80 8.11
N ARG A 116 4.25 5.78 9.20
CA ARG A 116 4.99 6.96 9.68
C ARG A 116 5.91 7.54 8.61
N LEU A 117 6.66 6.69 7.90
CA LEU A 117 7.54 7.11 6.81
C LEU A 117 6.76 7.74 5.65
N ILE A 118 5.64 7.14 5.26
CA ILE A 118 4.82 7.62 4.13
C ILE A 118 4.13 8.94 4.48
N SER A 119 3.65 9.09 5.71
CA SER A 119 2.78 10.18 6.14
C SER A 119 3.54 11.37 6.74
N ASP A 120 4.85 11.28 6.92
CA ASP A 120 5.64 12.30 7.61
C ASP A 120 5.42 13.70 7.02
N GLY A 121 4.89 14.62 7.85
CA GLY A 121 4.58 15.99 7.50
C GLY A 121 3.54 16.19 6.40
N LEU A 122 2.71 15.17 6.11
CA LEU A 122 1.65 15.22 5.11
C LEU A 122 0.24 15.21 5.72
N ILE A 123 0.11 14.85 6.99
CA ILE A 123 -1.19 14.69 7.66
C ILE A 123 -1.65 16.04 8.21
N ASP A 124 -2.93 16.34 8.00
CA ASP A 124 -3.55 17.52 8.63
C ASP A 124 -3.42 17.43 10.17
N PRO A 125 -3.00 18.48 10.86
CA PRO A 125 -2.86 18.47 12.31
C PRO A 125 -4.12 18.03 13.07
N ARG A 126 -5.32 18.31 12.52
CA ARG A 126 -6.60 17.89 13.11
C ARG A 126 -6.77 16.37 13.06
N ASP A 127 -6.34 15.74 11.97
CA ASP A 127 -6.39 14.30 11.80
C ASP A 127 -5.27 13.61 12.60
N GLN A 128 -4.10 14.25 12.64
CA GLN A 128 -3.00 13.79 13.49
C GLN A 128 -3.40 13.73 14.97
N ALA A 129 -4.18 14.70 15.47
CA ALA A 129 -4.68 14.71 16.84
C ALA A 129 -5.66 13.56 17.16
N LYS A 130 -6.28 12.98 16.15
CA LYS A 130 -7.21 11.84 16.25
C LYS A 130 -6.54 10.49 16.00
N MET A 131 -5.26 10.46 15.68
CA MET A 131 -4.52 9.23 15.57
C MET A 131 -4.27 8.59 16.92
N GLY A 132 -4.44 7.28 17.00
CA GLY A 132 -3.98 6.47 18.13
C GLY A 132 -2.51 6.11 17.98
N GLU A 133 -2.09 5.15 18.78
CA GLU A 133 -0.72 4.62 18.72
C GLU A 133 -0.42 3.94 17.38
N TYR A 134 -1.39 3.20 16.83
CA TYR A 134 -1.27 2.45 15.58
C TYR A 134 -2.23 2.95 14.51
N TYR A 135 -3.48 3.23 14.86
CA TYR A 135 -4.56 3.51 13.92
C TYR A 135 -5.40 4.70 14.36
N ARG A 136 -6.26 5.17 13.48
CA ARG A 136 -7.22 6.24 13.77
C ARG A 136 -8.16 5.90 14.92
N ARG A 137 -8.57 6.93 15.65
CA ARG A 137 -9.54 6.86 16.77
C ARG A 137 -10.87 7.54 16.47
N ASP A 138 -11.16 7.76 15.19
CA ASP A 138 -12.42 8.36 14.75
C ASP A 138 -12.86 7.73 13.41
N GLU A 139 -14.08 7.99 13.01
CA GLU A 139 -14.61 7.50 11.73
C GLU A 139 -13.96 8.25 10.56
N VAL A 140 -13.87 7.57 9.43
CA VAL A 140 -13.32 8.13 8.20
C VAL A 140 -14.26 7.86 7.04
N CYS A 141 -14.41 8.87 6.19
CA CYS A 141 -15.10 8.72 4.92
C CYS A 141 -14.05 8.55 3.81
N ILE A 142 -14.18 7.48 3.03
CA ILE A 142 -13.17 7.10 2.02
C ILE A 142 -13.35 7.92 0.75
N SER A 143 -14.40 8.68 0.56
CA SER A 143 -14.55 9.21 -0.77
C SER A 143 -15.24 10.52 -1.00
N ASN A 144 -14.80 11.08 -2.13
CA ASN A 144 -15.56 11.91 -3.04
C ASN A 144 -16.20 11.09 -4.20
N LEU A 145 -16.24 9.77 -4.16
CA LEU A 145 -16.87 8.95 -5.20
C LEU A 145 -18.37 8.89 -4.94
N THR A 146 -19.07 9.86 -5.48
CA THR A 146 -20.52 9.87 -5.61
C THR A 146 -20.99 8.91 -6.72
N TYR A 147 -20.75 7.61 -6.53
CA TYR A 147 -21.47 6.59 -7.25
C TYR A 147 -22.58 6.07 -6.33
N PHE A 148 -23.77 6.52 -6.37
CA PHE A 148 -24.94 6.06 -5.59
C PHE A 148 -25.28 6.73 -4.25
N ASP A 149 -25.01 8.01 -4.01
CA ASP A 149 -25.42 8.72 -2.78
C ASP A 149 -24.98 8.09 -1.44
N GLU A 150 -24.21 7.00 -1.47
CA GLU A 150 -23.71 6.33 -0.28
C GLU A 150 -22.25 6.73 0.00
N ARG A 151 -22.02 7.21 1.20
CA ARG A 151 -20.65 7.47 1.68
C ARG A 151 -19.94 6.16 1.93
N ILE A 152 -18.88 5.91 1.21
CA ILE A 152 -18.00 4.77 1.49
C ILE A 152 -17.16 5.13 2.73
N THR A 153 -17.31 4.33 3.78
CA THR A 153 -16.56 4.48 5.03
C THR A 153 -15.62 3.31 5.21
N GLY A 154 -14.52 3.53 5.90
CA GLY A 154 -13.66 2.45 6.39
C GLY A 154 -14.36 1.59 7.43
N VAL A 155 -13.67 0.56 7.90
CA VAL A 155 -14.13 -0.24 9.04
C VAL A 155 -14.33 0.69 10.25
N PRO A 156 -15.38 0.51 11.08
CA PRO A 156 -15.56 1.31 12.28
C PRO A 156 -14.30 1.36 13.13
N TYR A 157 -13.86 2.55 13.55
CA TYR A 157 -12.55 2.74 14.18
C TYR A 157 -12.29 1.83 15.39
N ARG A 158 -13.33 1.50 16.14
CA ARG A 158 -13.24 0.65 17.34
C ARG A 158 -12.82 -0.79 17.07
N ILE A 159 -12.91 -1.24 15.80
CA ILE A 159 -12.59 -2.61 15.40
C ILE A 159 -11.50 -2.65 14.31
N VAL A 160 -10.91 -1.51 13.94
CA VAL A 160 -9.81 -1.43 12.97
C VAL A 160 -8.67 -2.34 13.38
N ASP A 161 -8.25 -2.26 14.65
CA ASP A 161 -7.15 -3.06 15.20
C ASP A 161 -7.37 -4.56 14.93
N LYS A 162 -8.56 -5.06 15.25
CA LYS A 162 -8.93 -6.45 15.01
C LYS A 162 -8.87 -6.86 13.54
N TYR A 163 -9.30 -5.99 12.63
CA TYR A 163 -9.27 -6.29 11.20
C TYR A 163 -7.85 -6.26 10.62
N VAL A 164 -7.01 -5.36 11.12
CA VAL A 164 -5.60 -5.36 10.75
C VAL A 164 -4.89 -6.60 11.29
N ASP A 165 -5.17 -7.04 12.52
CA ASP A 165 -4.62 -8.29 13.06
C ASP A 165 -4.99 -9.51 12.20
N TYR A 166 -6.23 -9.59 11.72
CA TYR A 166 -6.62 -10.64 10.77
C TYR A 166 -5.85 -10.58 9.46
N LEU A 167 -5.62 -9.37 8.92
CA LEU A 167 -4.84 -9.21 7.70
C LEU A 167 -3.38 -9.58 7.90
N LEU A 168 -2.78 -9.18 9.00
CA LEU A 168 -1.39 -9.53 9.33
C LEU A 168 -1.22 -11.04 9.54
N GLU A 169 -2.19 -11.71 10.19
CA GLU A 169 -2.19 -13.16 10.30
C GLU A 169 -2.34 -13.84 8.93
N TYR A 170 -3.18 -13.29 8.05
CA TYR A 170 -3.26 -13.77 6.68
C TYR A 170 -1.92 -13.64 5.94
N ILE A 171 -1.25 -12.48 5.99
CA ILE A 171 0.06 -12.25 5.36
C ILE A 171 1.07 -13.29 5.88
N LYS A 172 1.10 -13.53 7.18
CA LYS A 172 2.02 -14.46 7.83
C LYS A 172 1.79 -15.92 7.42
N THR A 173 0.53 -16.31 7.19
CA THR A 173 0.14 -17.69 6.93
C THR A 173 -0.03 -18.00 5.45
N ALA A 174 -0.19 -16.99 4.59
CA ALA A 174 -0.32 -17.15 3.16
C ALA A 174 0.97 -17.75 2.57
N LYS A 175 0.79 -18.77 1.72
CA LYS A 175 1.89 -19.42 1.03
C LYS A 175 1.73 -19.20 -0.46
N ALA A 176 2.77 -18.66 -1.08
CA ALA A 176 2.90 -18.55 -2.51
C ALA A 176 3.79 -19.69 -3.02
N GLU A 177 3.25 -20.54 -3.88
CA GLU A 177 4.01 -21.61 -4.52
C GLU A 177 4.67 -21.13 -5.81
N ASN A 178 4.14 -20.04 -6.38
CA ASN A 178 4.61 -19.45 -7.63
C ASN A 178 4.39 -17.94 -7.64
N TYR A 179 4.77 -17.26 -8.72
CA TYR A 179 4.60 -15.81 -8.88
C TYR A 179 3.15 -15.37 -8.94
N THR A 180 2.28 -16.19 -9.51
CA THR A 180 0.84 -15.91 -9.60
C THR A 180 0.22 -15.87 -8.21
N ASP A 181 0.55 -16.83 -7.35
CA ASP A 181 0.09 -16.84 -5.96
C ASP A 181 0.58 -15.59 -5.21
N SER A 182 1.84 -15.22 -5.40
CA SER A 182 2.40 -14.00 -4.80
C SER A 182 1.64 -12.75 -5.27
N PHE A 183 1.34 -12.64 -6.55
CA PHE A 183 0.56 -11.54 -7.10
C PHE A 183 -0.84 -11.50 -6.51
N ILE A 184 -1.54 -12.63 -6.47
CA ILE A 184 -2.89 -12.74 -5.90
C ILE A 184 -2.90 -12.35 -4.43
N ILE A 185 -1.95 -12.84 -3.63
CA ILE A 185 -1.80 -12.49 -2.22
C ILE A 185 -1.60 -10.99 -2.08
N SER A 186 -0.73 -10.40 -2.90
CA SER A 186 -0.47 -8.96 -2.86
C SER A 186 -1.72 -8.12 -3.16
N GLN A 187 -2.54 -8.54 -4.13
CA GLN A 187 -3.79 -7.85 -4.46
C GLN A 187 -4.83 -7.98 -3.34
N ILE A 188 -4.91 -9.13 -2.68
CA ILE A 188 -5.77 -9.32 -1.51
C ILE A 188 -5.35 -8.39 -0.37
N VAL A 189 -4.06 -8.33 -0.08
CA VAL A 189 -3.49 -7.47 0.97
C VAL A 189 -3.77 -6.00 0.66
N HIS A 190 -3.51 -5.57 -0.58
CA HIS A 190 -3.81 -4.22 -1.05
C HIS A 190 -5.28 -3.87 -0.82
N PHE A 191 -6.18 -4.69 -1.34
CA PHE A 191 -7.62 -4.47 -1.29
C PHE A 191 -8.12 -4.38 0.16
N TYR A 192 -7.71 -5.33 1.01
CA TYR A 192 -8.17 -5.34 2.41
C TYR A 192 -7.64 -4.16 3.20
N LEU A 193 -6.39 -3.76 3.02
CA LEU A 193 -5.84 -2.62 3.74
C LEU A 193 -6.52 -1.30 3.33
N ILE A 194 -6.83 -1.14 2.03
CA ILE A 194 -7.64 -0.02 1.54
C ILE A 194 -9.04 -0.04 2.16
N PHE A 195 -9.65 -1.21 2.28
CA PHE A 195 -11.01 -1.35 2.79
C PHE A 195 -11.09 -1.13 4.30
N ILE A 196 -10.14 -1.66 5.07
CA ILE A 196 -10.01 -1.39 6.50
C ILE A 196 -9.84 0.10 6.75
N HIS A 197 -9.06 0.76 5.91
CA HIS A 197 -8.76 2.20 5.98
C HIS A 197 -8.29 2.63 7.35
N PRO A 198 -7.15 2.11 7.83
CA PRO A 198 -6.74 2.26 9.22
C PRO A 198 -6.28 3.66 9.60
N TYR A 199 -6.09 4.56 8.63
CA TYR A 199 -5.58 5.91 8.81
C TYR A 199 -6.54 6.95 8.26
N PHE A 200 -6.29 8.24 8.54
CA PHE A 200 -7.09 9.34 7.98
C PHE A 200 -6.67 9.68 6.55
N ASP A 201 -5.39 9.55 6.24
CA ASP A 201 -4.83 9.75 4.90
C ASP A 201 -3.70 8.74 4.65
N CYS A 202 -3.13 8.75 3.45
CA CYS A 202 -2.03 7.87 3.02
C CYS A 202 -2.37 6.37 2.97
N ASN A 203 -3.64 5.96 3.10
CA ASN A 203 -4.02 4.55 3.04
C ASN A 203 -3.69 3.93 1.68
N GLY A 204 -3.92 4.63 0.58
CA GLY A 204 -3.59 4.15 -0.78
C GLY A 204 -2.09 3.88 -0.93
N ARG A 205 -1.26 4.83 -0.57
CA ARG A 205 0.20 4.71 -0.62
C ARG A 205 0.71 3.60 0.29
N THR A 206 0.17 3.50 1.51
CA THR A 206 0.55 2.45 2.46
C THR A 206 0.17 1.07 1.94
N SER A 207 -1.05 0.88 1.45
CA SER A 207 -1.52 -0.43 0.97
C SER A 207 -0.75 -0.91 -0.26
N ARG A 208 -0.45 -0.01 -1.21
CA ARG A 208 0.37 -0.34 -2.38
C ARG A 208 1.80 -0.72 -1.99
N THR A 209 2.37 -0.04 -0.99
CA THR A 209 3.73 -0.35 -0.51
C THR A 209 3.79 -1.67 0.26
N VAL A 210 2.75 -2.02 1.01
CA VAL A 210 2.66 -3.33 1.70
C VAL A 210 2.51 -4.48 0.71
N ALA A 211 1.84 -4.23 -0.43
CA ALA A 211 1.56 -5.24 -1.46
C ALA A 211 2.73 -5.47 -2.45
N MET A 212 3.83 -4.73 -2.32
CA MET A 212 5.03 -4.92 -3.15
C MET A 212 5.74 -6.24 -2.82
#